data_934f8d1d2eb9803a8b6f29f9feab7f2c
#
_entry.id   934f8d1d2eb9803a8b6f29f9feab7f2c
#
_cell.length_a   1.000
_cell.length_b   1.000
_cell.length_c   1.000
_cell.angle_alpha   90.00
_cell.angle_beta   90.00
_cell.angle_gamma   90.00
#
_symmetry.space_group_name_H-M   'P 1'
#
loop_
_entity.id
_entity.type
_entity.pdbx_description
1 polymer ?
#
loop_
_entity_poly.entity_id
_entity_poly.type
_entity_poly.pdbx_seq_one_letter_code
_entity_poly.pdbx_strand_id
1 'polypeptide(L)'
;MIFLIELSSLNNQQKKAVFHKKGPLLVLSGPGAGKSRVITNRVAYLIDSGISPEKIMITTFTRKAAGELKERVEATLGSSCAKKLRCGTFHSVCLSILKELQPKRELMIIDDQNAANLLTNFAMEEGVSVTSKDLLTDISKMKAWMIDPRAALMQSKTAFEVNLGRIYEKYEKYLAYNNLLDFDNIILELIKLKNEEKHKNVIDNMFDYVLSDEFQDTNFLQGTLLKSFLTKHQNLCVTGDESQAIYNFRGANLDEILNFEKVYKGTKRVTLGLNYRSTKTIVNSSAAVISNNTRKMKKKLVSSSGVLGNPIYIARRYNPENEAELIASLVKCWDENKTTAILVRVNWQMEPIKNALDANGIDYSILRDTSRILDEQQATEKKISLLTIHAAKGLEFDNVIVAGVEEGLLPHYLSFDGFGSIEEERRLFYVALTRAKENVVLTSCYHRKKWNPKSRFIDEIPNKYKEEI
;
A
#
# COMPACT_ATOMS: atom_id res chain seq x y z
N MET A 1 1.81 -19.39 31.36
CA MET A 1 3.11 -19.26 30.65
C MET A 1 3.19 -17.81 30.23
N ILE A 2 3.93 -16.98 30.95
CA ILE A 2 4.02 -15.53 30.69
C ILE A 2 4.84 -15.41 29.40
N PHE A 3 4.19 -15.14 28.29
CA PHE A 3 4.87 -14.73 27.08
C PHE A 3 5.55 -13.40 27.39
N LEU A 4 6.87 -13.42 27.44
CA LEU A 4 7.70 -12.23 27.59
C LEU A 4 7.52 -11.35 26.35
N ILE A 5 6.43 -10.55 26.36
CA ILE A 5 6.34 -9.40 25.48
C ILE A 5 7.58 -8.59 25.81
N GLU A 6 8.44 -8.31 24.83
CA GLU A 6 9.60 -7.41 25.04
C GLU A 6 9.12 -5.98 25.29
N LEU A 7 8.45 -5.79 26.43
CA LEU A 7 7.88 -4.50 26.83
C LEU A 7 8.93 -3.43 27.02
N SER A 8 10.16 -3.85 27.36
CA SER A 8 11.31 -2.94 27.51
C SER A 8 11.65 -2.22 26.21
N SER A 9 11.38 -2.82 25.06
CA SER A 9 11.72 -2.32 23.75
C SER A 9 10.65 -1.43 23.12
N LEU A 10 9.46 -1.29 23.73
CA LEU A 10 8.35 -0.44 23.27
C LEU A 10 8.39 0.93 23.92
N ASN A 11 8.24 1.99 23.11
CA ASN A 11 8.03 3.34 23.64
C ASN A 11 6.62 3.51 24.23
N ASN A 12 6.40 4.63 24.95
CA ASN A 12 5.14 4.89 25.66
C ASN A 12 3.92 4.91 24.72
N GLN A 13 4.02 5.38 23.49
CA GLN A 13 2.90 5.41 22.54
C GLN A 13 2.60 4.01 22.03
N GLN A 14 3.65 3.24 21.68
CA GLN A 14 3.50 1.84 21.28
C GLN A 14 2.84 1.02 22.41
N LYS A 15 3.27 1.21 23.66
CA LYS A 15 2.62 0.57 24.83
C LYS A 15 1.15 0.92 24.95
N LYS A 16 0.77 2.20 24.77
CA LYS A 16 -0.65 2.61 24.77
C LYS A 16 -1.48 1.91 23.71
N ALA A 17 -0.93 1.69 22.51
CA ALA A 17 -1.61 0.96 21.43
C ALA A 17 -1.70 -0.54 21.73
N VAL A 18 -0.62 -1.15 22.22
CA VAL A 18 -0.57 -2.58 22.56
C VAL A 18 -1.58 -2.92 23.66
N PHE A 19 -1.64 -2.13 24.74
CA PHE A 19 -2.48 -2.41 25.91
C PHE A 19 -3.94 -1.90 25.80
N HIS A 20 -4.35 -1.32 24.68
CA HIS A 20 -5.73 -0.94 24.48
C HIS A 20 -6.63 -2.18 24.47
N LYS A 21 -7.57 -2.28 25.43
CA LYS A 21 -8.35 -3.51 25.62
C LYS A 21 -9.54 -3.61 24.66
N LYS A 22 -10.48 -2.71 24.73
CA LYS A 22 -11.78 -2.80 24.04
C LYS A 22 -12.10 -1.54 23.25
N GLY A 23 -12.89 -1.69 22.20
CA GLY A 23 -13.34 -0.62 21.31
C GLY A 23 -12.39 -0.31 20.17
N PRO A 24 -12.78 0.59 19.26
CA PRO A 24 -12.01 0.95 18.10
C PRO A 24 -10.70 1.66 18.48
N LEU A 25 -9.62 1.27 17.82
CA LEU A 25 -8.29 1.84 18.01
C LEU A 25 -7.71 2.26 16.63
N LEU A 26 -7.40 3.53 16.49
CA LEU A 26 -6.64 4.07 15.36
C LEU A 26 -5.20 4.32 15.80
N VAL A 27 -4.27 3.56 15.24
CA VAL A 27 -2.83 3.75 15.39
C VAL A 27 -2.33 4.54 14.18
N LEU A 28 -2.34 5.86 14.31
CA LEU A 28 -1.82 6.78 13.30
C LEU A 28 -0.31 6.82 13.40
N SER A 29 0.41 6.58 12.31
CA SER A 29 1.86 6.48 12.34
C SER A 29 2.53 7.30 11.25
N GLY A 30 3.84 7.52 11.40
CA GLY A 30 4.72 7.87 10.31
C GLY A 30 5.48 6.66 9.76
N PRO A 31 6.29 6.84 8.71
CA PRO A 31 7.21 5.84 8.20
C PRO A 31 8.24 5.47 9.28
N GLY A 32 8.64 4.21 9.34
CA GLY A 32 9.64 3.76 10.32
C GLY A 32 9.22 3.86 11.79
N ALA A 33 7.92 4.03 12.11
CA ALA A 33 7.45 4.20 13.49
C ALA A 33 7.13 2.87 14.22
N GLY A 34 7.34 1.72 13.56
CA GLY A 34 7.16 0.40 14.15
C GLY A 34 5.70 -0.08 14.20
N LYS A 35 4.88 0.23 13.16
CA LYS A 35 3.49 -0.26 13.02
C LYS A 35 3.38 -1.77 13.23
N SER A 36 4.10 -2.55 12.43
CA SER A 36 4.03 -4.02 12.48
C SER A 36 4.46 -4.56 13.84
N ARG A 37 5.41 -3.90 14.52
CA ARG A 37 5.80 -4.25 15.90
C ARG A 37 4.65 -4.04 16.87
N VAL A 38 3.88 -2.97 16.72
CA VAL A 38 2.68 -2.71 17.54
C VAL A 38 1.63 -3.80 17.32
N ILE A 39 1.36 -4.18 16.05
CA ILE A 39 0.39 -5.23 15.73
C ILE A 39 0.81 -6.56 16.37
N THR A 40 2.05 -7.01 16.16
CA THR A 40 2.56 -8.27 16.71
C THR A 40 2.47 -8.32 18.24
N ASN A 41 2.95 -7.26 18.92
CA ASN A 41 2.90 -7.20 20.38
C ASN A 41 1.46 -7.07 20.90
N ARG A 42 0.55 -6.41 20.15
CA ARG A 42 -0.86 -6.34 20.52
C ARG A 42 -1.52 -7.71 20.44
N VAL A 43 -1.25 -8.48 19.40
CA VAL A 43 -1.75 -9.86 19.27
C VAL A 43 -1.26 -10.70 20.43
N ALA A 44 0.05 -10.62 20.75
CA ALA A 44 0.64 -11.32 21.91
C ALA A 44 -0.07 -10.93 23.22
N TYR A 45 -0.31 -9.63 23.43
CA TYR A 45 -1.02 -9.16 24.61
C TYR A 45 -2.47 -9.66 24.70
N LEU A 46 -3.20 -9.68 23.57
CA LEU A 46 -4.58 -10.18 23.56
C LEU A 46 -4.64 -11.67 23.93
N ILE A 47 -3.73 -12.47 23.40
CA ILE A 47 -3.64 -13.91 23.68
C ILE A 47 -3.24 -14.15 25.14
N ASP A 48 -2.25 -13.41 25.65
CA ASP A 48 -1.83 -13.49 27.05
C ASP A 48 -2.98 -13.06 28.02
N SER A 49 -3.85 -12.16 27.54
CA SER A 49 -5.08 -11.73 28.24
C SER A 49 -6.24 -12.74 28.16
N GLY A 50 -6.02 -13.94 27.56
CA GLY A 50 -7.00 -15.02 27.50
C GLY A 50 -7.87 -15.05 26.24
N ILE A 51 -7.58 -14.23 25.23
CA ILE A 51 -8.30 -14.28 23.95
C ILE A 51 -7.77 -15.43 23.11
N SER A 52 -8.66 -16.33 22.66
CA SER A 52 -8.28 -17.42 21.76
C SER A 52 -7.70 -16.88 20.45
N PRO A 53 -6.55 -17.41 19.95
CA PRO A 53 -5.98 -16.99 18.66
C PRO A 53 -6.97 -17.06 17.50
N GLU A 54 -7.87 -18.04 17.49
CA GLU A 54 -8.90 -18.23 16.46
C GLU A 54 -9.93 -17.09 16.41
N LYS A 55 -10.05 -16.33 17.51
CA LYS A 55 -10.93 -15.16 17.64
C LYS A 55 -10.26 -13.85 17.20
N ILE A 56 -9.06 -13.91 16.67
CA ILE A 56 -8.30 -12.75 16.21
C ILE A 56 -8.09 -12.86 14.70
N MET A 57 -8.58 -11.85 13.96
CA MET A 57 -8.33 -11.67 12.54
C MET A 57 -7.32 -10.55 12.31
N ILE A 58 -6.36 -10.78 11.40
CA ILE A 58 -5.37 -9.79 11.00
C ILE A 58 -5.35 -9.72 9.47
N THR A 59 -5.57 -8.52 8.93
CA THR A 59 -5.49 -8.27 7.50
C THR A 59 -4.37 -7.30 7.16
N THR A 60 -3.71 -7.53 6.03
CA THR A 60 -2.72 -6.64 5.44
C THR A 60 -3.00 -6.44 3.96
N PHE A 61 -2.36 -5.45 3.34
CA PHE A 61 -2.57 -5.14 1.93
C PHE A 61 -1.83 -6.10 0.99
N THR A 62 -0.60 -6.54 1.34
CA THR A 62 0.24 -7.38 0.46
C THR A 62 0.52 -8.75 1.06
N ARG A 63 0.77 -9.75 0.18
CA ARG A 63 1.18 -11.10 0.59
C ARG A 63 2.50 -11.07 1.37
N LYS A 64 3.45 -10.25 0.94
CA LYS A 64 4.74 -10.07 1.64
C LYS A 64 4.53 -9.57 3.06
N ALA A 65 3.76 -8.50 3.26
CA ALA A 65 3.46 -7.99 4.61
C ALA A 65 2.74 -9.04 5.47
N ALA A 66 1.85 -9.85 4.87
CA ALA A 66 1.18 -10.94 5.57
C ALA A 66 2.17 -12.04 5.98
N GLY A 67 3.12 -12.41 5.12
CA GLY A 67 4.20 -13.37 5.41
C GLY A 67 5.07 -12.88 6.56
N GLU A 68 5.64 -11.67 6.43
CA GLU A 68 6.47 -11.06 7.47
C GLU A 68 5.75 -10.94 8.83
N LEU A 69 4.46 -10.62 8.80
CA LEU A 69 3.66 -10.53 10.02
C LEU A 69 3.44 -11.90 10.65
N LYS A 70 3.17 -12.94 9.84
CA LYS A 70 3.08 -14.34 10.32
C LYS A 70 4.36 -14.80 10.95
N GLU A 71 5.51 -14.59 10.29
CA GLU A 71 6.82 -14.95 10.81
C GLU A 71 7.11 -14.27 12.16
N ARG A 72 6.82 -12.98 12.28
CA ARG A 72 6.98 -12.24 13.55
C ARG A 72 6.05 -12.75 14.65
N VAL A 73 4.82 -13.06 14.31
CA VAL A 73 3.86 -13.65 15.25
C VAL A 73 4.34 -15.05 15.67
N GLU A 74 4.80 -15.86 14.73
CA GLU A 74 5.34 -17.20 15.01
C GLU A 74 6.59 -17.15 15.89
N ALA A 75 7.51 -16.24 15.61
CA ALA A 75 8.71 -16.01 16.43
C ALA A 75 8.35 -15.56 17.87
N THR A 76 7.25 -14.82 18.04
CA THR A 76 6.84 -14.29 19.36
C THR A 76 5.98 -15.28 20.15
N LEU A 77 5.08 -16.01 19.49
CA LEU A 77 4.02 -16.80 20.12
C LEU A 77 4.14 -18.31 19.89
N GLY A 78 5.06 -18.72 19.02
CA GLY A 78 5.23 -20.10 18.60
C GLY A 78 4.31 -20.52 17.47
N SER A 79 4.74 -21.53 16.70
CA SER A 79 4.07 -22.00 15.48
C SER A 79 2.66 -22.52 15.73
N SER A 80 2.41 -23.21 16.85
CA SER A 80 1.08 -23.72 17.21
C SER A 80 0.05 -22.60 17.38
N CYS A 81 0.45 -21.47 17.98
CA CYS A 81 -0.41 -20.31 18.17
C CYS A 81 -0.62 -19.55 16.85
N ALA A 82 0.46 -19.32 16.10
CA ALA A 82 0.42 -18.59 14.83
C ALA A 82 -0.48 -19.27 13.78
N LYS A 83 -0.49 -20.61 13.72
CA LYS A 83 -1.37 -21.37 12.81
C LYS A 83 -2.87 -21.20 13.08
N LYS A 84 -3.24 -20.88 14.31
CA LYS A 84 -4.64 -20.68 14.69
C LYS A 84 -5.16 -19.28 14.38
N LEU A 85 -4.27 -18.30 14.19
CA LEU A 85 -4.64 -16.93 13.84
C LEU A 85 -5.13 -16.84 12.38
N ARG A 86 -6.18 -16.06 12.15
CA ARG A 86 -6.60 -15.68 10.80
C ARG A 86 -5.77 -14.50 10.32
N CYS A 87 -4.57 -14.77 9.79
CA CYS A 87 -3.65 -13.74 9.31
C CYS A 87 -3.40 -13.88 7.82
N GLY A 88 -3.59 -12.79 7.05
CA GLY A 88 -3.39 -12.81 5.61
C GLY A 88 -3.76 -11.50 4.92
N THR A 89 -3.78 -11.51 3.58
CA THR A 89 -4.41 -10.42 2.82
C THR A 89 -5.94 -10.51 2.95
N PHE A 90 -6.66 -9.42 2.68
CA PHE A 90 -8.12 -9.44 2.66
C PHE A 90 -8.68 -10.63 1.87
N HIS A 91 -8.19 -10.81 0.63
CA HIS A 91 -8.66 -11.89 -0.25
C HIS A 91 -8.36 -13.28 0.31
N SER A 92 -7.15 -13.50 0.87
CA SER A 92 -6.78 -14.81 1.41
C SER A 92 -7.60 -15.20 2.64
N VAL A 93 -7.88 -14.22 3.51
CA VAL A 93 -8.73 -14.41 4.70
C VAL A 93 -10.17 -14.70 4.26
N CYS A 94 -10.73 -13.87 3.35
CA CYS A 94 -12.10 -14.09 2.84
C CYS A 94 -12.25 -15.46 2.17
N LEU A 95 -11.30 -15.84 1.31
CA LEU A 95 -11.34 -17.15 0.64
C LEU A 95 -11.30 -18.31 1.63
N SER A 96 -10.50 -18.20 2.69
CA SER A 96 -10.47 -19.24 3.73
C SER A 96 -11.81 -19.36 4.48
N ILE A 97 -12.45 -18.21 4.76
CA ILE A 97 -13.76 -18.18 5.40
C ILE A 97 -14.86 -18.74 4.46
N LEU A 98 -14.84 -18.38 3.18
CA LEU A 98 -15.79 -18.91 2.19
C LEU A 98 -15.71 -20.44 2.09
N LYS A 99 -14.49 -21.01 2.05
CA LYS A 99 -14.27 -22.46 2.05
C LYS A 99 -14.80 -23.14 3.31
N GLU A 100 -14.70 -22.49 4.44
CA GLU A 100 -15.23 -22.99 5.72
C GLU A 100 -16.76 -22.95 5.76
N LEU A 101 -17.37 -21.86 5.26
CA LEU A 101 -18.83 -21.70 5.24
C LEU A 101 -19.53 -22.52 4.14
N GLN A 102 -18.84 -22.79 3.04
CA GLN A 102 -19.36 -23.50 1.88
C GLN A 102 -18.44 -24.68 1.48
N PRO A 103 -18.23 -25.68 2.34
CA PRO A 103 -17.23 -26.74 2.11
C PRO A 103 -17.54 -27.64 0.91
N LYS A 104 -18.79 -27.66 0.44
CA LYS A 104 -19.21 -28.43 -0.74
C LYS A 104 -19.11 -27.67 -2.05
N ARG A 105 -18.86 -26.35 -2.01
CA ARG A 105 -18.72 -25.51 -3.20
C ARG A 105 -17.26 -25.49 -3.64
N GLU A 106 -17.00 -25.97 -4.83
CA GLU A 106 -15.69 -25.79 -5.46
C GLU A 106 -15.55 -24.34 -5.90
N LEU A 107 -14.70 -23.59 -5.19
CA LEU A 107 -14.45 -22.17 -5.49
C LEU A 107 -13.28 -22.08 -6.46
N MET A 108 -13.57 -21.74 -7.71
CA MET A 108 -12.57 -21.49 -8.74
C MET A 108 -12.34 -19.99 -8.90
N ILE A 109 -11.07 -19.59 -8.99
CA ILE A 109 -10.69 -18.18 -9.13
C ILE A 109 -10.19 -17.96 -10.55
N ILE A 110 -10.77 -16.99 -11.25
CA ILE A 110 -10.26 -16.51 -12.53
C ILE A 110 -9.09 -15.55 -12.27
N ASP A 111 -7.97 -15.75 -12.97
CA ASP A 111 -6.85 -14.82 -12.92
C ASP A 111 -7.08 -13.58 -13.81
N ASP A 112 -6.29 -12.53 -13.55
CA ASP A 112 -6.42 -11.25 -14.27
C ASP A 112 -6.25 -11.39 -15.79
N GLN A 113 -5.41 -12.32 -16.27
CA GLN A 113 -5.20 -12.52 -17.70
C GLN A 113 -6.40 -13.16 -18.38
N ASN A 114 -6.95 -14.20 -17.78
CA ASN A 114 -8.15 -14.86 -18.27
C ASN A 114 -9.38 -13.95 -18.18
N ALA A 115 -9.50 -13.18 -17.10
CA ALA A 115 -10.53 -12.14 -16.97
C ALA A 115 -10.42 -11.08 -18.06
N ALA A 116 -9.20 -10.57 -18.33
CA ALA A 116 -8.96 -9.60 -19.40
C ALA A 116 -9.29 -10.16 -20.79
N ASN A 117 -8.93 -11.41 -21.09
CA ASN A 117 -9.26 -12.06 -22.35
C ASN A 117 -10.80 -12.18 -22.53
N LEU A 118 -11.51 -12.57 -21.47
CA LEU A 118 -12.96 -12.66 -21.48
C LEU A 118 -13.62 -11.30 -21.74
N LEU A 119 -13.14 -10.24 -21.08
CA LEU A 119 -13.62 -8.88 -21.28
C LEU A 119 -13.33 -8.35 -22.67
N THR A 120 -12.22 -8.74 -23.31
CA THR A 120 -11.94 -8.43 -24.72
C THR A 120 -13.05 -8.98 -25.63
N ASN A 121 -13.45 -10.23 -25.44
CA ASN A 121 -14.50 -10.84 -26.23
C ASN A 121 -15.84 -10.10 -26.08
N PHE A 122 -16.22 -9.77 -24.85
CA PHE A 122 -17.46 -9.03 -24.59
C PHE A 122 -17.40 -7.59 -25.14
N ALA A 123 -16.23 -6.94 -25.12
CA ALA A 123 -16.03 -5.63 -25.72
C ALA A 123 -16.22 -5.67 -27.25
N MET A 124 -15.71 -6.72 -27.93
CA MET A 124 -15.91 -6.92 -29.36
C MET A 124 -17.39 -7.12 -29.70
N GLU A 125 -18.12 -7.90 -28.89
CA GLU A 125 -19.57 -8.08 -29.07
C GLU A 125 -20.37 -6.78 -28.94
N GLU A 126 -19.97 -5.89 -28.03
CA GLU A 126 -20.61 -4.58 -27.83
C GLU A 126 -20.05 -3.49 -28.78
N GLY A 127 -19.13 -3.83 -29.69
CA GLY A 127 -18.54 -2.87 -30.64
C GLY A 127 -17.66 -1.81 -29.99
N VAL A 128 -17.02 -2.13 -28.85
CA VAL A 128 -16.20 -1.20 -28.06
C VAL A 128 -14.73 -1.45 -28.31
N SER A 129 -14.00 -0.40 -28.72
CA SER A 129 -12.54 -0.44 -28.88
C SER A 129 -11.85 0.16 -27.66
N VAL A 130 -11.66 -0.67 -26.62
CA VAL A 130 -10.98 -0.31 -25.38
C VAL A 130 -10.04 -1.45 -24.97
N THR A 131 -8.95 -1.13 -24.27
CA THR A 131 -8.04 -2.19 -23.81
C THR A 131 -8.73 -3.02 -22.73
N SER A 132 -8.56 -4.33 -22.78
CA SER A 132 -9.10 -5.26 -21.77
C SER A 132 -8.61 -4.95 -20.35
N LYS A 133 -7.41 -4.40 -20.24
CA LYS A 133 -6.84 -3.99 -18.96
C LYS A 133 -7.57 -2.78 -18.36
N ASP A 134 -7.99 -1.84 -19.19
CA ASP A 134 -8.77 -0.69 -18.74
C ASP A 134 -10.16 -1.13 -18.30
N LEU A 135 -10.82 -2.01 -19.07
CA LEU A 135 -12.12 -2.59 -18.70
C LEU A 135 -12.06 -3.32 -17.36
N LEU A 136 -11.07 -4.20 -17.16
CA LEU A 136 -10.89 -4.91 -15.90
C LEU A 136 -10.67 -3.93 -14.73
N THR A 137 -9.88 -2.87 -14.97
CA THR A 137 -9.62 -1.84 -13.97
C THR A 137 -10.90 -1.06 -13.60
N ASP A 138 -11.72 -0.70 -14.58
CA ASP A 138 -12.94 0.06 -14.33
C ASP A 138 -14.03 -0.79 -13.67
N ILE A 139 -14.17 -2.06 -14.06
CA ILE A 139 -15.07 -3.02 -13.38
C ILE A 139 -14.61 -3.23 -11.93
N SER A 140 -13.30 -3.43 -11.69
CA SER A 140 -12.76 -3.58 -10.33
C SER A 140 -13.01 -2.33 -9.47
N LYS A 141 -12.89 -1.12 -10.04
CA LYS A 141 -13.26 0.13 -9.34
C LYS A 141 -14.75 0.15 -8.98
N MET A 142 -15.66 -0.22 -9.91
CA MET A 142 -17.09 -0.31 -9.62
C MET A 142 -17.37 -1.29 -8.48
N LYS A 143 -16.76 -2.48 -8.50
CA LYS A 143 -16.85 -3.47 -7.41
C LYS A 143 -16.29 -2.93 -6.10
N ALA A 144 -15.17 -2.23 -6.14
CA ALA A 144 -14.58 -1.61 -4.95
C ALA A 144 -15.51 -0.59 -4.28
N TRP A 145 -16.41 0.05 -5.04
CA TRP A 145 -17.47 0.92 -4.55
C TRP A 145 -18.82 0.19 -4.34
N MET A 146 -18.84 -1.13 -4.48
CA MET A 146 -20.05 -1.97 -4.40
C MET A 146 -21.14 -1.55 -5.40
N ILE A 147 -20.74 -1.04 -6.56
CA ILE A 147 -21.64 -0.71 -7.67
C ILE A 147 -21.81 -1.99 -8.49
N ASP A 148 -23.01 -2.57 -8.46
CA ASP A 148 -23.36 -3.73 -9.29
C ASP A 148 -23.63 -3.32 -10.75
N PRO A 149 -23.72 -4.29 -11.70
CA PRO A 149 -23.95 -3.97 -13.11
C PRO A 149 -25.23 -3.17 -13.36
N ARG A 150 -26.30 -3.43 -12.61
CA ARG A 150 -27.57 -2.70 -12.75
C ARG A 150 -27.43 -1.25 -12.30
N ALA A 151 -26.77 -1.04 -11.17
CA ALA A 151 -26.47 0.30 -10.66
C ALA A 151 -25.53 1.06 -11.62
N ALA A 152 -24.54 0.37 -12.22
CA ALA A 152 -23.66 0.97 -13.23
C ALA A 152 -24.44 1.45 -14.45
N LEU A 153 -25.34 0.63 -14.99
CA LEU A 153 -26.21 1.00 -16.11
C LEU A 153 -27.13 2.18 -15.76
N MET A 154 -27.73 2.19 -14.56
CA MET A 154 -28.62 3.28 -14.12
C MET A 154 -27.89 4.62 -13.95
N GLN A 155 -26.62 4.61 -13.61
CA GLN A 155 -25.79 5.80 -13.39
C GLN A 155 -25.09 6.29 -14.67
N SER A 156 -25.14 5.52 -15.76
CA SER A 156 -24.48 5.82 -17.03
C SER A 156 -25.00 7.11 -17.66
N LYS A 157 -24.08 7.98 -18.08
CA LYS A 157 -24.36 9.28 -18.72
C LYS A 157 -23.90 9.34 -20.17
N THR A 158 -22.99 8.43 -20.56
CA THR A 158 -22.40 8.39 -21.89
C THR A 158 -22.63 7.01 -22.53
N ALA A 159 -22.59 6.93 -23.87
CA ALA A 159 -22.69 5.66 -24.60
C ALA A 159 -21.58 4.68 -24.17
N PHE A 160 -20.38 5.18 -23.87
CA PHE A 160 -19.29 4.37 -23.37
C PHE A 160 -19.64 3.73 -22.02
N GLU A 161 -20.16 4.49 -21.06
CA GLU A 161 -20.56 3.97 -19.74
C GLU A 161 -21.69 2.95 -19.84
N VAL A 162 -22.66 3.15 -20.76
CA VAL A 162 -23.71 2.14 -21.03
C VAL A 162 -23.11 0.82 -21.53
N ASN A 163 -22.18 0.89 -22.49
CA ASN A 163 -21.52 -0.31 -23.01
C ASN A 163 -20.65 -0.97 -21.93
N LEU A 164 -19.93 -0.22 -21.13
CA LEU A 164 -19.17 -0.72 -20.00
C LEU A 164 -20.08 -1.44 -18.99
N GLY A 165 -21.26 -0.87 -18.69
CA GLY A 165 -22.25 -1.51 -17.81
C GLY A 165 -22.79 -2.82 -18.37
N ARG A 166 -23.01 -2.92 -19.71
CA ARG A 166 -23.42 -4.16 -20.38
C ARG A 166 -22.31 -5.21 -20.37
N ILE A 167 -21.07 -4.82 -20.64
CA ILE A 167 -19.90 -5.69 -20.57
C ILE A 167 -19.75 -6.25 -19.14
N TYR A 168 -19.90 -5.36 -18.14
CA TYR A 168 -19.86 -5.77 -16.73
C TYR A 168 -20.98 -6.76 -16.39
N GLU A 169 -22.20 -6.56 -16.87
CA GLU A 169 -23.30 -7.49 -16.67
C GLU A 169 -23.03 -8.86 -17.31
N LYS A 170 -22.52 -8.90 -18.55
CA LYS A 170 -22.12 -10.16 -19.22
C LYS A 170 -21.01 -10.87 -18.43
N TYR A 171 -20.04 -10.12 -17.95
CA TYR A 171 -18.92 -10.64 -17.16
C TYR A 171 -19.42 -11.31 -15.88
N GLU A 172 -20.27 -10.65 -15.09
CA GLU A 172 -20.83 -11.23 -13.85
C GLU A 172 -21.70 -12.46 -14.12
N LYS A 173 -22.52 -12.44 -15.18
CA LYS A 173 -23.32 -13.59 -15.60
C LYS A 173 -22.44 -14.80 -15.98
N TYR A 174 -21.34 -14.55 -16.70
CA TYR A 174 -20.38 -15.59 -17.07
C TYR A 174 -19.70 -16.18 -15.84
N LEU A 175 -19.22 -15.35 -14.92
CA LEU A 175 -18.60 -15.80 -13.68
C LEU A 175 -19.57 -16.66 -12.86
N ALA A 176 -20.82 -16.20 -12.70
CA ALA A 176 -21.84 -16.91 -11.96
C ALA A 176 -22.20 -18.27 -12.60
N TYR A 177 -22.38 -18.31 -13.93
CA TYR A 177 -22.72 -19.54 -14.67
C TYR A 177 -21.61 -20.60 -14.56
N ASN A 178 -20.34 -20.18 -14.59
CA ASN A 178 -19.18 -21.07 -14.52
C ASN A 178 -18.67 -21.31 -13.08
N ASN A 179 -19.36 -20.81 -12.05
CA ASN A 179 -18.96 -20.89 -10.64
C ASN A 179 -17.56 -20.31 -10.38
N LEU A 180 -17.22 -19.24 -11.11
CA LEU A 180 -15.95 -18.51 -10.99
C LEU A 180 -16.10 -17.31 -10.07
N LEU A 181 -15.01 -16.96 -9.38
CA LEU A 181 -14.84 -15.71 -8.64
C LEU A 181 -13.61 -14.97 -9.15
N ASP A 182 -13.70 -13.67 -9.36
CA ASP A 182 -12.53 -12.84 -9.42
C ASP A 182 -12.15 -12.35 -8.00
N PHE A 183 -11.07 -11.58 -7.89
CA PHE A 183 -10.58 -11.14 -6.58
C PHE A 183 -11.61 -10.29 -5.82
N ASP A 184 -12.31 -9.37 -6.50
CA ASP A 184 -13.31 -8.52 -5.84
C ASP A 184 -14.54 -9.33 -5.42
N ASN A 185 -14.94 -10.31 -6.23
CA ASN A 185 -16.06 -11.20 -5.93
C ASN A 185 -15.83 -12.10 -4.71
N ILE A 186 -14.57 -12.41 -4.35
CA ILE A 186 -14.26 -13.14 -3.11
C ILE A 186 -14.79 -12.36 -1.89
N ILE A 187 -14.59 -11.03 -1.88
CA ILE A 187 -15.02 -10.17 -0.77
C ILE A 187 -16.53 -9.93 -0.83
N LEU A 188 -17.06 -9.63 -2.03
CA LEU A 188 -18.50 -9.43 -2.25
C LEU A 188 -19.34 -10.64 -1.83
N GLU A 189 -18.87 -11.83 -2.15
CA GLU A 189 -19.57 -13.08 -1.80
C GLU A 189 -19.62 -13.27 -0.28
N LEU A 190 -18.54 -12.98 0.44
CA LEU A 190 -18.56 -13.08 1.90
C LEU A 190 -19.51 -12.06 2.54
N ILE A 191 -19.59 -10.83 2.00
CA ILE A 191 -20.57 -9.83 2.46
C ILE A 191 -21.99 -10.29 2.15
N LYS A 192 -22.23 -10.93 1.03
CA LYS A 192 -23.52 -11.52 0.66
C LYS A 192 -23.94 -12.59 1.67
N LEU A 193 -23.04 -13.57 1.95
CA LEU A 193 -23.30 -14.63 2.93
C LEU A 193 -23.60 -14.09 4.32
N LYS A 194 -22.92 -12.99 4.71
CA LYS A 194 -23.21 -12.30 5.97
C LYS A 194 -24.66 -11.82 6.10
N ASN A 195 -25.29 -11.48 4.99
CA ASN A 195 -26.70 -11.03 4.98
C ASN A 195 -27.72 -12.18 4.92
N GLU A 196 -27.25 -13.41 4.72
CA GLU A 196 -28.10 -14.60 4.78
C GLU A 196 -28.28 -15.07 6.22
N GLU A 197 -29.51 -15.30 6.67
CA GLU A 197 -29.85 -15.76 8.04
C GLU A 197 -29.02 -16.98 8.47
N LYS A 198 -28.80 -17.93 7.54
CA LYS A 198 -28.03 -19.16 7.79
C LYS A 198 -26.59 -18.90 8.23
N HIS A 199 -25.91 -17.89 7.65
CA HIS A 199 -24.50 -17.64 7.85
C HIS A 199 -24.22 -16.46 8.82
N LYS A 200 -25.19 -15.56 8.94
CA LYS A 200 -25.08 -14.34 9.74
C LYS A 200 -24.56 -14.60 11.14
N ASN A 201 -25.19 -15.51 11.86
CA ASN A 201 -24.84 -15.79 13.26
C ASN A 201 -23.42 -16.40 13.41
N VAL A 202 -23.01 -17.21 12.44
CA VAL A 202 -21.66 -17.80 12.41
C VAL A 202 -20.61 -16.69 12.19
N ILE A 203 -20.82 -15.84 11.20
CA ILE A 203 -19.90 -14.74 10.87
C ILE A 203 -19.83 -13.70 12.00
N ASP A 204 -20.98 -13.37 12.63
CA ASP A 204 -21.06 -12.44 13.76
C ASP A 204 -20.26 -12.90 14.99
N ASN A 205 -20.09 -14.19 15.15
CA ASN A 205 -19.37 -14.80 16.26
C ASN A 205 -17.94 -15.25 15.89
N MET A 206 -17.50 -14.99 14.68
CA MET A 206 -16.24 -15.52 14.18
C MET A 206 -15.03 -14.88 14.88
N PHE A 207 -15.04 -13.56 15.05
CA PHE A 207 -13.91 -12.83 15.61
C PHE A 207 -14.34 -11.91 16.76
N ASP A 208 -13.51 -11.88 17.81
CA ASP A 208 -13.63 -10.93 18.93
C ASP A 208 -12.77 -9.68 18.69
N TYR A 209 -11.68 -9.83 17.92
CA TYR A 209 -10.76 -8.76 17.58
C TYR A 209 -10.39 -8.81 16.08
N VAL A 210 -10.45 -7.65 15.45
CA VAL A 210 -10.07 -7.45 14.04
C VAL A 210 -8.95 -6.42 13.99
N LEU A 211 -7.83 -6.78 13.36
CA LEU A 211 -6.70 -5.90 13.15
C LEU A 211 -6.47 -5.71 11.64
N SER A 212 -6.23 -4.48 11.20
CA SER A 212 -5.91 -4.19 9.80
C SER A 212 -4.68 -3.29 9.71
N ASP A 213 -3.64 -3.76 9.01
CA ASP A 213 -2.44 -2.97 8.73
C ASP A 213 -2.58 -2.23 7.39
N GLU A 214 -1.84 -1.13 7.24
CA GLU A 214 -1.84 -0.25 6.05
C GLU A 214 -3.27 0.18 5.65
N PHE A 215 -4.07 0.57 6.64
CA PHE A 215 -5.50 0.89 6.48
C PHE A 215 -5.77 2.04 5.50
N GLN A 216 -4.79 2.93 5.26
CA GLN A 216 -4.89 3.99 4.25
C GLN A 216 -5.01 3.47 2.80
N ASP A 217 -4.71 2.18 2.57
CA ASP A 217 -4.81 1.54 1.26
C ASP A 217 -6.12 0.74 1.09
N THR A 218 -6.97 0.76 2.10
CA THR A 218 -8.26 0.07 2.11
C THR A 218 -9.25 0.76 1.18
N ASN A 219 -9.96 -0.02 0.36
CA ASN A 219 -11.08 0.48 -0.45
C ASN A 219 -12.41 0.38 0.32
N PHE A 220 -13.48 0.96 -0.24
CA PHE A 220 -14.80 0.96 0.38
C PHE A 220 -15.36 -0.45 0.62
N LEU A 221 -15.17 -1.38 -0.31
CA LEU A 221 -15.58 -2.79 -0.19
C LEU A 221 -14.89 -3.46 1.01
N GLN A 222 -13.58 -3.28 1.14
CA GLN A 222 -12.79 -3.82 2.25
C GLN A 222 -13.19 -3.19 3.59
N GLY A 223 -13.42 -1.87 3.62
CA GLY A 223 -13.96 -1.17 4.79
C GLY A 223 -15.31 -1.72 5.21
N THR A 224 -16.20 -1.99 4.26
CA THR A 224 -17.52 -2.61 4.50
C THR A 224 -17.38 -4.02 5.04
N LEU A 225 -16.47 -4.81 4.51
CA LEU A 225 -16.15 -6.13 5.04
C LEU A 225 -15.73 -6.07 6.51
N LEU A 226 -14.77 -5.19 6.86
CA LEU A 226 -14.35 -5.03 8.26
C LEU A 226 -15.52 -4.70 9.18
N LYS A 227 -16.39 -3.79 8.75
CA LYS A 227 -17.61 -3.45 9.51
C LYS A 227 -18.51 -4.66 9.74
N SER A 228 -18.59 -5.58 8.77
CA SER A 228 -19.44 -6.77 8.86
C SER A 228 -19.04 -7.72 9.98
N PHE A 229 -17.78 -7.73 10.41
CA PHE A 229 -17.28 -8.53 11.54
C PHE A 229 -17.44 -7.86 12.91
N LEU A 230 -17.88 -6.59 12.98
CA LEU A 230 -17.90 -5.79 14.21
C LEU A 230 -19.27 -5.73 14.88
N THR A 231 -20.20 -6.56 14.49
CA THR A 231 -21.61 -6.49 14.97
C THR A 231 -21.76 -6.73 16.47
N LYS A 232 -20.95 -7.62 17.05
CA LYS A 232 -20.99 -7.89 18.50
C LYS A 232 -19.95 -7.11 19.29
N HIS A 233 -18.75 -7.00 18.74
CA HIS A 233 -17.61 -6.38 19.41
C HIS A 233 -16.98 -5.34 18.48
N GLN A 234 -16.96 -4.08 18.88
CA GLN A 234 -16.32 -3.02 18.10
C GLN A 234 -14.80 -2.97 18.31
N ASN A 235 -14.15 -4.13 18.48
CA ASN A 235 -12.72 -4.23 18.73
C ASN A 235 -11.93 -4.23 17.41
N LEU A 236 -12.01 -3.12 16.68
CA LEU A 236 -11.23 -2.88 15.46
C LEU A 236 -9.97 -2.09 15.78
N CYS A 237 -8.83 -2.65 15.48
CA CYS A 237 -7.56 -1.94 15.53
C CYS A 237 -7.04 -1.73 14.12
N VAL A 238 -6.89 -0.49 13.69
CA VAL A 238 -6.26 -0.18 12.40
C VAL A 238 -4.95 0.55 12.60
N THR A 239 -3.95 0.20 11.78
CA THR A 239 -2.71 0.96 11.70
C THR A 239 -2.60 1.58 10.31
N GLY A 240 -2.07 2.79 10.23
CA GLY A 240 -1.93 3.43 8.93
C GLY A 240 -1.17 4.76 8.96
N ASP A 241 -0.83 5.20 7.77
CA ASP A 241 -0.24 6.49 7.48
C ASP A 241 -0.94 7.11 6.27
N GLU A 242 -1.86 8.05 6.48
CA GLU A 242 -2.59 8.70 5.39
C GLU A 242 -1.67 9.44 4.42
N SER A 243 -0.47 9.80 4.89
CA SER A 243 0.56 10.42 4.05
C SER A 243 1.25 9.42 3.10
N GLN A 244 1.02 8.11 3.26
CA GLN A 244 1.49 7.06 2.38
C GLN A 244 0.36 6.43 1.54
N ALA A 245 -0.81 7.05 1.47
CA ALA A 245 -1.92 6.62 0.61
C ALA A 245 -1.61 6.97 -0.86
N ILE A 246 -1.15 6.00 -1.64
CA ILE A 246 -0.69 6.15 -3.02
C ILE A 246 -1.34 5.16 -3.99
N TYR A 247 -2.42 4.47 -3.57
CA TYR A 247 -3.11 3.46 -4.38
C TYR A 247 -4.55 3.85 -4.75
N ASN A 248 -4.88 5.15 -4.82
CA ASN A 248 -6.19 5.63 -5.29
C ASN A 248 -6.53 5.09 -6.68
N PHE A 249 -5.54 4.99 -7.57
CA PHE A 249 -5.72 4.44 -8.91
C PHE A 249 -6.13 2.95 -8.91
N ARG A 250 -5.99 2.25 -7.75
CA ARG A 250 -6.47 0.88 -7.50
C ARG A 250 -7.76 0.84 -6.68
N GLY A 251 -8.43 1.96 -6.51
CA GLY A 251 -9.67 2.06 -5.75
C GLY A 251 -9.51 2.25 -4.24
N ALA A 252 -8.27 2.42 -3.72
CA ALA A 252 -8.08 2.77 -2.32
C ALA A 252 -8.80 4.09 -2.00
N ASN A 253 -9.41 4.16 -0.81
CA ASN A 253 -10.19 5.31 -0.39
C ASN A 253 -9.57 5.97 0.85
N LEU A 254 -8.91 7.10 0.64
CA LEU A 254 -8.29 7.87 1.72
C LEU A 254 -9.31 8.27 2.82
N ASP A 255 -10.59 8.42 2.47
CA ASP A 255 -11.63 8.81 3.42
C ASP A 255 -11.89 7.73 4.49
N GLU A 256 -11.57 6.47 4.22
CA GLU A 256 -11.69 5.39 5.22
C GLU A 256 -10.83 5.69 6.46
N ILE A 257 -9.59 6.13 6.29
CA ILE A 257 -8.71 6.47 7.42
C ILE A 257 -9.00 7.89 7.96
N LEU A 258 -9.24 8.87 7.09
CA LEU A 258 -9.48 10.26 7.52
C LEU A 258 -10.76 10.40 8.34
N ASN A 259 -11.79 9.62 8.03
CA ASN A 259 -13.08 9.64 8.71
C ASN A 259 -13.25 8.52 9.75
N PHE A 260 -12.19 7.76 10.07
CA PHE A 260 -12.27 6.62 10.96
C PHE A 260 -12.93 6.94 12.32
N GLU A 261 -12.52 8.03 12.97
CA GLU A 261 -13.06 8.46 14.26
C GLU A 261 -14.54 8.92 14.18
N LYS A 262 -14.98 9.35 12.99
CA LYS A 262 -16.39 9.71 12.74
C LYS A 262 -17.26 8.48 12.54
N VAL A 263 -16.74 7.48 11.83
CA VAL A 263 -17.43 6.22 11.52
C VAL A 263 -17.48 5.32 12.74
N TYR A 264 -16.37 5.15 13.45
CA TYR A 264 -16.26 4.29 14.62
C TYR A 264 -16.25 5.14 15.89
N LYS A 265 -17.45 5.36 16.47
CA LYS A 265 -17.60 6.17 17.68
C LYS A 265 -16.84 5.57 18.86
N GLY A 266 -16.28 6.44 19.71
CA GLY A 266 -15.48 6.00 20.86
C GLY A 266 -14.06 5.56 20.51
N THR A 267 -13.61 5.81 19.27
CA THR A 267 -12.25 5.49 18.83
C THR A 267 -11.18 6.10 19.74
N LYS A 268 -10.27 5.26 20.20
CA LYS A 268 -9.01 5.71 20.79
C LYS A 268 -7.99 5.94 19.69
N ARG A 269 -7.48 7.18 19.59
CA ARG A 269 -6.35 7.47 18.69
C ARG A 269 -5.04 7.42 19.45
N VAL A 270 -4.06 6.72 18.89
CA VAL A 270 -2.66 6.69 19.32
C VAL A 270 -1.78 7.10 18.15
N THR A 271 -0.93 8.11 18.34
CA THR A 271 -0.02 8.58 17.28
C THR A 271 1.40 8.11 17.55
N LEU A 272 1.97 7.35 16.60
CA LEU A 272 3.35 6.90 16.62
C LEU A 272 4.20 7.92 15.82
N GLY A 273 4.73 8.93 16.52
CA GLY A 273 5.47 10.02 15.89
C GLY A 273 6.99 9.80 15.85
N LEU A 274 7.52 8.78 16.52
CA LEU A 274 8.96 8.55 16.60
C LEU A 274 9.40 7.65 15.43
N ASN A 275 10.23 8.19 14.54
CA ASN A 275 10.79 7.48 13.40
C ASN A 275 12.12 6.83 13.79
N TYR A 276 12.24 5.52 13.66
CA TYR A 276 13.43 4.72 13.98
C TYR A 276 14.30 4.41 12.75
N ARG A 277 13.89 4.86 11.56
CA ARG A 277 14.53 4.55 10.29
C ARG A 277 15.56 5.60 9.87
N SER A 278 15.13 6.84 9.79
CA SER A 278 15.81 7.88 9.00
C SER A 278 16.46 8.95 9.88
N THR A 279 17.47 9.62 9.32
CA THR A 279 18.11 10.80 9.91
C THR A 279 17.12 11.97 10.10
N LYS A 280 17.50 12.96 10.92
CA LYS A 280 16.66 14.16 11.15
C LYS A 280 16.41 14.96 9.87
N THR A 281 17.41 15.08 8.99
CA THR A 281 17.27 15.78 7.71
C THR A 281 16.16 15.16 6.88
N ILE A 282 16.15 13.83 6.70
CA ILE A 282 15.14 13.13 5.91
C ILE A 282 13.75 13.28 6.54
N VAL A 283 13.63 13.07 7.86
CA VAL A 283 12.35 13.19 8.56
C VAL A 283 11.79 14.61 8.49
N ASN A 284 12.62 15.63 8.70
CA ASN A 284 12.16 17.02 8.68
C ASN A 284 11.81 17.49 7.25
N SER A 285 12.60 17.08 6.25
CA SER A 285 12.33 17.40 4.84
C SER A 285 11.04 16.77 4.35
N SER A 286 10.87 15.48 4.60
CA SER A 286 9.65 14.77 4.21
C SER A 286 8.41 15.30 4.94
N ALA A 287 8.54 15.67 6.24
CA ALA A 287 7.47 16.29 6.99
C ALA A 287 7.10 17.68 6.45
N ALA A 288 8.08 18.49 6.01
CA ALA A 288 7.84 19.78 5.38
C ALA A 288 7.06 19.61 4.06
N VAL A 289 7.50 18.71 3.18
CA VAL A 289 6.82 18.40 1.92
C VAL A 289 5.37 18.01 2.16
N ILE A 290 5.12 17.00 2.98
CA ILE A 290 3.75 16.48 3.18
C ILE A 290 2.85 17.46 3.93
N SER A 291 3.42 18.42 4.64
CA SER A 291 2.65 19.47 5.34
C SER A 291 1.86 20.37 4.41
N ASN A 292 2.19 20.42 3.10
CA ASN A 292 1.46 21.18 2.08
C ASN A 292 0.16 20.51 1.62
N ASN A 293 -0.09 19.24 1.97
CA ASN A 293 -1.38 18.62 1.72
C ASN A 293 -2.43 19.16 2.70
N THR A 294 -3.65 19.35 2.21
CA THR A 294 -4.82 19.75 3.01
C THR A 294 -5.51 18.55 3.65
N ARG A 295 -5.63 17.45 2.89
CA ARG A 295 -6.24 16.20 3.33
C ARG A 295 -5.22 15.34 4.10
N LYS A 296 -5.05 15.65 5.38
CA LYS A 296 -4.08 15.00 6.29
C LYS A 296 -4.59 14.97 7.74
N MET A 297 -4.02 14.07 8.52
CA MET A 297 -4.23 14.00 9.97
C MET A 297 -3.07 14.70 10.71
N LYS A 298 -3.39 15.34 11.84
CA LYS A 298 -2.33 15.98 12.66
C LYS A 298 -1.45 14.91 13.30
N LYS A 299 -0.17 14.90 12.93
CA LYS A 299 0.88 14.08 13.55
C LYS A 299 2.22 14.84 13.54
N LYS A 300 3.01 14.66 14.59
CA LYS A 300 4.37 15.19 14.68
C LYS A 300 5.36 14.04 14.51
N LEU A 301 6.23 14.15 13.52
CA LEU A 301 7.26 13.15 13.25
C LEU A 301 8.60 13.65 13.79
N VAL A 302 9.33 12.78 14.47
CA VAL A 302 10.65 13.09 15.06
C VAL A 302 11.56 11.88 14.84
N SER A 303 12.79 12.10 14.35
CA SER A 303 13.77 11.03 14.25
C SER A 303 14.27 10.63 15.65
N SER A 304 14.34 9.32 15.89
CA SER A 304 14.86 8.74 17.13
C SER A 304 16.40 8.65 17.14
N SER A 305 17.04 8.67 15.96
CA SER A 305 18.49 8.45 15.83
C SER A 305 19.33 9.56 16.48
N GLY A 306 18.77 10.75 16.68
CA GLY A 306 19.52 11.90 17.14
C GLY A 306 20.47 12.49 16.08
N VAL A 307 20.81 11.73 15.03
CA VAL A 307 21.74 12.11 13.95
C VAL A 307 21.09 13.11 13.00
N LEU A 308 21.78 14.21 12.68
CA LEU A 308 21.30 15.18 11.71
C LEU A 308 21.21 14.54 10.32
N GLY A 309 22.26 13.88 9.88
CA GLY A 309 22.42 13.31 8.55
C GLY A 309 22.84 14.32 7.49
N ASN A 310 23.15 13.85 6.31
CA ASN A 310 23.51 14.65 5.16
C ASN A 310 22.34 15.48 4.64
N PRO A 311 22.57 16.61 3.95
CA PRO A 311 21.53 17.30 3.21
C PRO A 311 20.94 16.40 2.13
N ILE A 312 19.75 16.72 1.67
CA ILE A 312 19.18 16.12 0.46
C ILE A 312 19.89 16.78 -0.71
N TYR A 313 20.67 15.99 -1.45
CA TYR A 313 21.40 16.48 -2.60
C TYR A 313 20.48 16.61 -3.82
N ILE A 314 20.63 17.68 -4.57
CA ILE A 314 19.86 17.99 -5.77
C ILE A 314 20.83 18.16 -6.93
N ALA A 315 20.65 17.32 -7.95
CA ALA A 315 21.48 17.36 -9.14
C ALA A 315 20.61 17.51 -10.40
N ARG A 316 21.04 18.39 -11.30
CA ARG A 316 20.36 18.59 -12.57
C ARG A 316 21.32 18.41 -13.72
N ARG A 317 20.92 17.63 -14.73
CA ARG A 317 21.74 17.31 -15.91
C ARG A 317 21.03 17.72 -17.18
N TYR A 318 21.73 17.70 -18.30
CA TYR A 318 21.19 18.20 -19.56
C TYR A 318 20.03 17.32 -20.08
N ASN A 319 20.24 16.01 -20.15
CA ASN A 319 19.29 15.03 -20.71
C ASN A 319 19.24 13.75 -19.85
N PRO A 320 18.35 12.79 -20.17
CA PRO A 320 18.22 11.52 -19.43
C PRO A 320 19.50 10.67 -19.39
N GLU A 321 20.30 10.70 -20.46
CA GLU A 321 21.54 9.95 -20.54
C GLU A 321 22.57 10.51 -19.54
N ASN A 322 22.72 11.85 -19.51
CA ASN A 322 23.62 12.49 -18.53
C ASN A 322 23.12 12.32 -17.10
N GLU A 323 21.79 12.28 -16.88
CA GLU A 323 21.21 11.95 -15.57
C GLU A 323 21.57 10.52 -15.16
N ALA A 324 21.45 9.57 -16.07
CA ALA A 324 21.76 8.17 -15.84
C ALA A 324 23.25 7.93 -15.55
N GLU A 325 24.16 8.61 -16.26
CA GLU A 325 25.60 8.58 -16.00
C GLU A 325 25.94 9.13 -14.59
N LEU A 326 25.30 10.21 -14.18
CA LEU A 326 25.45 10.70 -12.82
C LEU A 326 24.98 9.67 -11.79
N ILE A 327 23.81 9.03 -12.03
CA ILE A 327 23.29 8.00 -11.14
C ILE A 327 24.27 6.84 -11.00
N ALA A 328 24.83 6.35 -12.11
CA ALA A 328 25.84 5.29 -12.10
C ALA A 328 27.10 5.69 -11.32
N SER A 329 27.55 6.95 -11.49
CA SER A 329 28.70 7.48 -10.76
C SER A 329 28.46 7.58 -9.27
N LEU A 330 27.27 8.05 -8.86
CA LEU A 330 26.88 8.13 -7.44
C LEU A 330 26.85 6.76 -6.78
N VAL A 331 26.28 5.77 -7.47
CA VAL A 331 26.22 4.39 -6.98
C VAL A 331 27.62 3.81 -6.75
N LYS A 332 28.58 4.09 -7.64
CA LYS A 332 29.99 3.65 -7.48
C LYS A 332 30.69 4.31 -6.31
N CYS A 333 30.31 5.55 -5.97
CA CYS A 333 30.94 6.29 -4.87
C CYS A 333 30.42 5.87 -3.48
N TRP A 334 29.29 5.19 -3.41
CA TRP A 334 28.72 4.74 -2.16
C TRP A 334 29.30 3.41 -1.70
N ASP A 335 29.24 3.19 -0.40
CA ASP A 335 29.67 1.94 0.23
C ASP A 335 28.92 0.74 -0.36
N GLU A 336 29.65 -0.20 -0.95
CA GLU A 336 29.11 -1.41 -1.59
C GLU A 336 28.36 -2.33 -0.61
N ASN A 337 28.60 -2.19 0.71
CA ASN A 337 27.89 -2.95 1.73
C ASN A 337 26.51 -2.36 2.05
N LYS A 338 26.21 -1.14 1.61
CA LYS A 338 24.93 -0.48 1.83
C LYS A 338 23.95 -0.73 0.70
N THR A 339 22.68 -0.82 1.08
CA THR A 339 21.59 -0.98 0.12
C THR A 339 21.25 0.36 -0.54
N THR A 340 21.10 0.35 -1.87
CA THR A 340 20.77 1.54 -2.66
C THR A 340 19.54 1.30 -3.52
N ALA A 341 18.55 2.20 -3.43
CA ALA A 341 17.41 2.21 -4.35
C ALA A 341 17.51 3.37 -5.34
N ILE A 342 17.32 3.06 -6.62
CA ILE A 342 17.10 4.04 -7.68
C ILE A 342 15.61 4.03 -7.99
N LEU A 343 14.90 5.10 -7.60
CA LEU A 343 13.45 5.21 -7.69
C LEU A 343 13.04 6.06 -8.89
N VAL A 344 12.13 5.52 -9.68
CA VAL A 344 11.54 6.21 -10.84
C VAL A 344 10.03 6.35 -10.68
N ARG A 345 9.43 7.37 -11.33
CA ARG A 345 7.98 7.57 -11.31
C ARG A 345 7.26 6.59 -12.24
N VAL A 346 7.83 6.31 -13.40
CA VAL A 346 7.25 5.44 -14.46
C VAL A 346 8.31 4.50 -15.04
N ASN A 347 7.88 3.33 -15.52
CA ASN A 347 8.79 2.26 -15.97
C ASN A 347 9.73 2.66 -17.12
N TRP A 348 9.27 3.49 -18.07
CA TRP A 348 10.10 3.87 -19.20
C TRP A 348 11.36 4.69 -18.83
N GLN A 349 11.38 5.31 -17.62
CA GLN A 349 12.58 6.00 -17.11
C GLN A 349 13.73 5.04 -16.78
N MET A 350 13.42 3.75 -16.61
CA MET A 350 14.45 2.77 -16.23
C MET A 350 15.46 2.50 -17.35
N GLU A 351 15.05 2.66 -18.62
CA GLU A 351 15.89 2.24 -19.75
C GLU A 351 17.24 2.97 -19.85
N PRO A 352 17.30 4.32 -19.85
CA PRO A 352 18.59 5.01 -19.83
C PRO A 352 19.43 4.68 -18.58
N ILE A 353 18.78 4.47 -17.42
CA ILE A 353 19.47 4.13 -16.18
C ILE A 353 20.08 2.73 -16.27
N LYS A 354 19.36 1.75 -16.80
CA LYS A 354 19.86 0.39 -17.05
C LYS A 354 21.10 0.42 -17.94
N ASN A 355 21.00 1.13 -19.06
CA ASN A 355 22.11 1.26 -20.01
C ASN A 355 23.37 1.83 -19.36
N ALA A 356 23.22 2.86 -18.50
CA ALA A 356 24.34 3.45 -17.78
C ALA A 356 24.90 2.50 -16.70
N LEU A 357 24.06 1.80 -15.95
CA LEU A 357 24.51 0.81 -14.97
C LEU A 357 25.26 -0.35 -15.64
N ASP A 358 24.72 -0.89 -16.73
CA ASP A 358 25.32 -1.98 -17.50
C ASP A 358 26.68 -1.57 -18.11
N ALA A 359 26.75 -0.39 -18.74
CA ALA A 359 27.99 0.18 -19.30
C ALA A 359 29.07 0.40 -18.22
N ASN A 360 28.67 0.63 -16.99
CA ASN A 360 29.56 0.84 -15.85
C ASN A 360 29.86 -0.45 -15.05
N GLY A 361 29.36 -1.62 -15.48
CA GLY A 361 29.59 -2.91 -14.82
C GLY A 361 28.94 -2.99 -13.43
N ILE A 362 27.87 -2.24 -13.18
CA ILE A 362 27.16 -2.20 -11.90
C ILE A 362 26.08 -3.25 -11.89
N ASP A 363 26.11 -4.15 -10.92
CA ASP A 363 25.12 -5.20 -10.75
C ASP A 363 23.90 -4.70 -9.97
N TYR A 364 22.68 -4.91 -10.51
CA TYR A 364 21.43 -4.42 -9.92
C TYR A 364 20.28 -5.40 -10.11
N SER A 365 19.23 -5.25 -9.32
CA SER A 365 17.95 -5.94 -9.49
C SER A 365 16.85 -4.98 -9.90
N ILE A 366 15.92 -5.44 -10.76
CA ILE A 366 14.70 -4.71 -11.07
C ILE A 366 13.58 -5.30 -10.25
N LEU A 367 13.06 -4.50 -9.31
CA LEU A 367 11.92 -4.91 -8.52
C LEU A 367 10.63 -4.37 -9.15
N ARG A 368 9.72 -5.28 -9.49
CA ARG A 368 8.40 -4.94 -10.01
C ARG A 368 7.38 -4.90 -8.87
N ASP A 369 6.30 -4.16 -9.04
CA ASP A 369 5.18 -4.17 -8.11
C ASP A 369 4.48 -5.53 -8.15
N THR A 370 4.81 -6.40 -7.19
CA THR A 370 4.35 -7.79 -7.10
C THR A 370 2.99 -7.96 -6.42
N SER A 371 2.28 -6.87 -6.12
CA SER A 371 0.99 -6.96 -5.42
C SER A 371 -0.08 -7.80 -6.17
N ARG A 372 0.18 -8.17 -7.43
CA ARG A 372 -0.66 -9.03 -8.28
C ARG A 372 0.06 -10.25 -8.89
N ILE A 373 1.36 -10.45 -8.71
CA ILE A 373 2.15 -11.51 -9.39
C ILE A 373 2.74 -12.49 -8.37
N LEU A 374 2.72 -13.78 -8.74
CA LEU A 374 3.11 -14.92 -7.89
C LEU A 374 4.63 -15.12 -7.69
N ASP A 375 5.49 -14.35 -8.36
CA ASP A 375 6.94 -14.59 -8.39
C ASP A 375 7.71 -13.68 -7.43
N GLU A 376 7.87 -14.11 -6.19
CA GLU A 376 8.57 -13.37 -5.12
C GLU A 376 10.05 -13.78 -4.92
N GLN A 377 10.62 -14.67 -5.73
CA GLN A 377 11.91 -15.30 -5.39
C GLN A 377 13.20 -14.57 -5.84
N GLN A 378 13.14 -13.38 -6.45
CA GLN A 378 14.37 -12.72 -6.98
C GLN A 378 14.81 -11.42 -6.28
N ALA A 379 14.26 -11.06 -5.12
CA ALA A 379 14.37 -9.69 -4.60
C ALA A 379 15.51 -9.42 -3.59
N THR A 380 16.43 -10.34 -3.28
CA THR A 380 17.24 -10.18 -2.06
C THR A 380 18.77 -10.31 -2.17
N GLU A 381 19.34 -10.62 -3.30
CA GLU A 381 20.80 -10.81 -3.36
C GLU A 381 21.61 -9.57 -3.78
N LYS A 382 21.02 -8.65 -4.54
CA LYS A 382 21.74 -7.47 -5.04
C LYS A 382 21.55 -6.24 -4.17
N LYS A 383 22.63 -5.53 -3.89
CA LYS A 383 22.63 -4.32 -3.06
C LYS A 383 21.93 -3.12 -3.71
N ILE A 384 21.89 -3.11 -5.06
CA ILE A 384 21.29 -2.02 -5.83
C ILE A 384 19.97 -2.48 -6.42
N SER A 385 18.93 -1.69 -6.21
CA SER A 385 17.58 -1.96 -6.70
C SER A 385 17.08 -0.81 -7.57
N LEU A 386 16.61 -1.12 -8.78
CA LEU A 386 15.94 -0.18 -9.69
C LEU A 386 14.44 -0.49 -9.70
N LEU A 387 13.62 0.47 -9.27
CA LEU A 387 12.18 0.23 -9.10
C LEU A 387 11.37 1.53 -9.20
N THR A 388 10.06 1.38 -9.39
CA THR A 388 9.16 2.53 -9.28
C THR A 388 8.95 2.94 -7.81
N ILE A 389 8.61 4.20 -7.56
CA ILE A 389 8.28 4.67 -6.20
C ILE A 389 7.12 3.86 -5.61
N HIS A 390 6.15 3.43 -6.42
CA HIS A 390 5.06 2.56 -5.97
C HIS A 390 5.56 1.21 -5.46
N ALA A 391 6.47 0.57 -6.20
CA ALA A 391 7.06 -0.71 -5.81
C ALA A 391 7.96 -0.60 -4.57
N ALA A 392 8.49 0.59 -4.28
CA ALA A 392 9.33 0.84 -3.11
C ALA A 392 8.52 0.96 -1.81
N LYS A 393 7.18 1.06 -1.88
CA LYS A 393 6.35 1.15 -0.68
C LYS A 393 6.51 -0.12 0.17
N GLY A 394 6.74 0.07 1.48
CA GLY A 394 7.02 -1.02 2.42
C GLY A 394 8.50 -1.38 2.54
N LEU A 395 9.33 -1.03 1.55
CA LEU A 395 10.78 -1.28 1.57
C LEU A 395 11.54 -0.15 2.27
N GLU A 396 12.82 -0.39 2.55
CA GLU A 396 13.75 0.62 3.08
C GLU A 396 15.17 0.32 2.62
N PHE A 397 15.94 1.40 2.39
CA PHE A 397 17.29 1.33 1.85
C PHE A 397 18.19 2.32 2.60
N ASP A 398 19.48 2.05 2.65
CA ASP A 398 20.42 2.98 3.27
C ASP A 398 20.53 4.26 2.43
N ASN A 399 20.58 4.13 1.11
CA ASN A 399 20.64 5.22 0.16
C ASN A 399 19.48 5.19 -0.83
N VAL A 400 18.96 6.35 -1.20
CA VAL A 400 17.90 6.49 -2.20
C VAL A 400 18.25 7.58 -3.21
N ILE A 401 18.18 7.25 -4.48
CA ILE A 401 18.20 8.20 -5.60
C ILE A 401 16.79 8.26 -6.17
N VAL A 402 16.21 9.45 -6.25
CA VAL A 402 14.92 9.67 -6.92
C VAL A 402 15.18 10.34 -8.25
N ALA A 403 15.00 9.61 -9.35
CA ALA A 403 15.28 10.08 -10.70
C ALA A 403 14.07 10.77 -11.35
N GLY A 404 14.31 11.82 -12.11
CA GLY A 404 13.29 12.54 -12.85
C GLY A 404 12.38 13.40 -11.97
N VAL A 405 12.94 14.11 -10.97
CA VAL A 405 12.20 15.01 -10.10
C VAL A 405 11.97 16.34 -10.82
N GLU A 406 11.06 16.33 -11.81
CA GLU A 406 10.74 17.46 -12.68
C GLU A 406 9.23 17.56 -12.96
N GLU A 407 8.73 18.76 -13.28
CA GLU A 407 7.33 18.99 -13.60
C GLU A 407 6.88 18.16 -14.80
N GLY A 408 5.66 17.60 -14.69
CA GLY A 408 5.08 16.71 -15.69
C GLY A 408 5.50 15.26 -15.56
N LEU A 409 6.48 14.96 -14.71
CA LEU A 409 6.91 13.59 -14.38
C LEU A 409 6.71 13.27 -12.90
N LEU A 410 7.20 14.10 -12.00
CA LEU A 410 6.94 14.03 -10.56
C LEU A 410 6.80 15.47 -10.01
N PRO A 411 5.59 16.05 -9.94
CA PRO A 411 4.26 15.44 -10.17
C PRO A 411 4.00 15.08 -11.63
N HIS A 412 3.25 13.98 -11.83
CA HIS A 412 2.91 13.49 -13.16
C HIS A 412 1.88 14.40 -13.82
N TYR A 413 2.00 14.64 -15.16
CA TYR A 413 1.13 15.57 -15.89
C TYR A 413 -0.38 15.27 -15.76
N LEU A 414 -0.77 13.99 -15.67
CA LEU A 414 -2.18 13.60 -15.45
C LEU A 414 -2.77 14.13 -14.13
N SER A 415 -1.93 14.52 -13.17
CA SER A 415 -2.41 15.11 -11.92
C SER A 415 -2.86 16.59 -12.07
N PHE A 416 -2.55 17.23 -13.20
CA PHE A 416 -2.98 18.60 -13.52
C PHE A 416 -4.36 18.64 -14.21
N ASP A 417 -4.72 17.57 -14.92
CA ASP A 417 -5.91 17.50 -15.78
C ASP A 417 -7.14 16.90 -15.09
N GLY A 418 -7.13 16.80 -13.77
CA GLY A 418 -8.25 16.25 -12.99
C GLY A 418 -8.32 14.73 -12.93
N PHE A 419 -7.46 13.99 -13.63
CA PHE A 419 -7.35 12.52 -13.54
C PHE A 419 -6.54 12.02 -12.33
N GLY A 420 -5.98 12.95 -11.54
CA GLY A 420 -5.20 12.66 -10.35
C GLY A 420 -5.22 13.87 -9.42
N SER A 421 -4.37 13.84 -8.41
CA SER A 421 -4.25 14.90 -7.43
C SER A 421 -2.79 15.23 -7.16
N ILE A 422 -2.45 16.50 -7.16
CA ILE A 422 -1.13 16.99 -6.72
C ILE A 422 -0.82 16.49 -5.31
N GLU A 423 -1.83 16.37 -4.45
CA GLU A 423 -1.65 15.83 -3.10
C GLU A 423 -1.26 14.34 -3.11
N GLU A 424 -1.75 13.54 -4.07
CA GLU A 424 -1.36 12.15 -4.22
C GLU A 424 0.08 12.03 -4.74
N GLU A 425 0.47 12.82 -5.74
CA GLU A 425 1.85 12.89 -6.22
C GLU A 425 2.82 13.37 -5.12
N ARG A 426 2.39 14.30 -4.25
CA ARG A 426 3.16 14.72 -3.08
C ARG A 426 3.30 13.59 -2.06
N ARG A 427 2.27 12.76 -1.85
CA ARG A 427 2.38 11.54 -1.03
C ARG A 427 3.37 10.55 -1.65
N LEU A 428 3.36 10.43 -2.98
CA LEU A 428 4.31 9.57 -3.68
C LEU A 428 5.74 10.06 -3.50
N PHE A 429 5.99 11.36 -3.63
CA PHE A 429 7.28 11.96 -3.35
C PHE A 429 7.69 11.80 -1.87
N TYR A 430 6.76 11.99 -0.94
CA TYR A 430 6.96 11.70 0.48
C TYR A 430 7.35 10.24 0.73
N VAL A 431 6.69 9.28 0.06
CA VAL A 431 7.06 7.87 0.12
C VAL A 431 8.49 7.68 -0.35
N ALA A 432 8.89 8.27 -1.49
CA ALA A 432 10.24 8.15 -2.02
C ALA A 432 11.30 8.63 -1.02
N LEU A 433 11.15 9.84 -0.46
CA LEU A 433 12.07 10.38 0.54
C LEU A 433 12.20 9.47 1.78
N THR A 434 11.07 8.94 2.25
CA THR A 434 11.00 8.15 3.49
C THR A 434 11.43 6.68 3.34
N ARG A 435 11.85 6.28 2.13
CA ARG A 435 12.51 4.97 1.95
C ARG A 435 13.94 4.97 2.44
N ALA A 436 14.58 6.13 2.50
CA ALA A 436 15.97 6.29 2.88
C ALA A 436 16.17 6.22 4.39
N LYS A 437 17.27 5.57 4.80
CA LYS A 437 17.80 5.63 6.16
C LYS A 437 18.79 6.77 6.32
N GLU A 438 19.75 6.92 5.39
CA GLU A 438 20.91 7.79 5.53
C GLU A 438 20.97 8.91 4.47
N ASN A 439 20.89 8.56 3.19
CA ASN A 439 21.14 9.50 2.10
C ASN A 439 20.00 9.55 1.09
N VAL A 440 19.73 10.76 0.61
CA VAL A 440 18.78 11.00 -0.49
C VAL A 440 19.44 11.92 -1.52
N VAL A 441 19.39 11.50 -2.80
CA VAL A 441 19.76 12.33 -3.95
C VAL A 441 18.52 12.45 -4.86
N LEU A 442 18.21 13.68 -5.25
CA LEU A 442 17.14 13.99 -6.21
C LEU A 442 17.79 14.37 -7.53
N THR A 443 17.49 13.64 -8.60
CA THR A 443 18.03 13.97 -9.92
C THR A 443 16.94 14.39 -10.88
N SER A 444 17.29 15.23 -11.84
CA SER A 444 16.40 15.70 -12.91
C SER A 444 17.20 16.10 -14.14
N CYS A 445 16.53 16.30 -15.30
CA CYS A 445 17.17 16.84 -16.47
C CYS A 445 16.43 18.10 -17.00
N TYR A 446 17.16 18.92 -17.81
CA TYR A 446 16.58 20.08 -18.49
C TYR A 446 15.72 19.69 -19.67
N HIS A 447 16.14 18.67 -20.41
CA HIS A 447 15.49 18.21 -21.65
C HIS A 447 15.25 16.69 -21.59
N ARG A 448 14.00 16.26 -21.33
CA ARG A 448 13.62 14.84 -21.39
C ARG A 448 12.89 14.50 -22.71
N LYS A 449 11.94 15.24 -23.13
CA LYS A 449 11.31 15.26 -24.47
C LYS A 449 11.14 16.71 -24.94
N LYS A 450 11.05 17.60 -23.99
CA LYS A 450 10.98 19.06 -24.10
C LYS A 450 11.73 19.64 -22.90
N TRP A 451 11.87 20.96 -22.86
CA TRP A 451 12.38 21.63 -21.67
C TRP A 451 11.40 21.45 -20.51
N ASN A 452 11.92 20.99 -19.36
CA ASN A 452 11.11 20.75 -18.16
C ASN A 452 11.67 21.58 -17.00
N PRO A 453 10.82 22.32 -16.26
CA PRO A 453 11.24 22.93 -15.00
C PRO A 453 11.49 21.86 -13.93
N LYS A 454 12.29 22.20 -12.91
CA LYS A 454 12.43 21.34 -11.73
C LYS A 454 11.07 21.16 -11.06
N SER A 455 10.90 20.04 -10.39
CA SER A 455 9.68 19.75 -9.64
C SER A 455 9.43 20.79 -8.54
N ARG A 456 8.19 21.26 -8.41
CA ARG A 456 7.75 22.10 -7.29
C ARG A 456 7.98 21.49 -5.92
N PHE A 457 8.03 20.16 -5.83
CA PHE A 457 8.27 19.44 -4.57
C PHE A 457 9.67 19.68 -4.02
N ILE A 458 10.65 20.02 -4.87
CA ILE A 458 12.01 20.40 -4.42
C ILE A 458 11.97 21.70 -3.63
N ASP A 459 11.12 22.65 -4.04
CA ASP A 459 11.00 23.95 -3.37
C ASP A 459 10.26 23.84 -2.02
N GLU A 460 9.50 22.76 -1.83
CA GLU A 460 8.84 22.45 -0.54
C GLU A 460 9.82 21.89 0.52
N ILE A 461 11.03 21.49 0.13
CA ILE A 461 12.10 21.08 1.04
C ILE A 461 12.78 22.35 1.58
N PRO A 462 12.87 22.54 2.91
CA PRO A 462 13.53 23.72 3.49
C PRO A 462 15.00 23.82 3.05
N ASN A 463 15.46 25.02 2.70
CA ASN A 463 16.82 25.25 2.19
C ASN A 463 17.94 24.74 3.11
N LYS A 464 17.74 24.77 4.43
CA LYS A 464 18.70 24.24 5.40
C LYS A 464 18.91 22.72 5.38
N TYR A 465 18.06 21.99 4.65
CA TYR A 465 18.10 20.53 4.52
C TYR A 465 18.40 20.06 3.11
N LYS A 466 18.67 20.95 2.16
CA LYS A 466 19.00 20.60 0.77
C LYS A 466 20.24 21.32 0.27
N GLU A 467 20.94 20.70 -0.69
CA GLU A 467 22.16 21.20 -1.30
C GLU A 467 22.18 20.86 -2.79
N GLU A 468 22.51 21.82 -3.64
CA GLU A 468 22.65 21.61 -5.10
C GLU A 468 24.08 21.16 -5.42
N ILE A 469 24.24 20.12 -6.29
CA ILE A 469 25.53 19.51 -6.69
C ILE A 469 25.66 19.35 -8.21
#